data_33813c19bca9464be98aee0be80ae2bb
#
_entry.id   33813c19bca9464be98aee0be80ae2bb
#
_cell.length_a   1.000
_cell.length_b   1.000
_cell.length_c   1.000
_cell.angle_alpha   90.00
_cell.angle_beta   90.00
_cell.angle_gamma   90.00
#
_symmetry.space_group_name_H-M   'P 1'
#
loop_
_entity.id
_entity.type
_entity.pdbx_description
1 polymer ?
#
loop_
_entity_poly.entity_id
_entity_poly.type
_entity_poly.pdbx_seq_one_letter_code
_entity_poly.pdbx_strand_id
1 'polypeptide(L)'
;MKVTINDGLKLIKEKVKKGGFEIVSLEESLNRICAQDLKAKFNLPRFNNSAMDGYAIKLNDVSKKVKVVDTILAGEDKDITLKESQAIKIMTGAKIPRSVKLLFLLKI
;
A
#
# COMPACT_ATOMS: atom_id res chain seq x y z
N MET A 1 29.77 -31.49 31.75
CA MET A 1 28.35 -31.55 31.38
C MET A 1 28.19 -31.07 29.93
N LYS A 2 27.68 -31.91 29.08
CA LYS A 2 27.38 -31.48 27.71
C LYS A 2 25.99 -30.83 27.67
N VAL A 3 25.92 -29.56 27.38
CA VAL A 3 24.67 -28.82 27.22
C VAL A 3 24.35 -28.75 25.72
N THR A 4 23.15 -29.18 25.33
CA THR A 4 22.70 -29.04 23.96
C THR A 4 22.32 -27.60 23.67
N ILE A 5 22.22 -27.22 22.40
CA ILE A 5 21.74 -25.87 21.99
C ILE A 5 20.34 -25.61 22.56
N ASN A 6 19.47 -26.62 22.55
CA ASN A 6 18.12 -26.50 23.07
C ASN A 6 18.09 -26.29 24.59
N ASP A 7 18.96 -26.98 25.33
CA ASP A 7 19.09 -26.78 26.77
C ASP A 7 19.60 -25.36 27.08
N GLY A 8 20.58 -24.88 26.31
CA GLY A 8 21.07 -23.50 26.42
C GLY A 8 19.98 -22.45 26.18
N LEU A 9 19.20 -22.60 25.10
CA LEU A 9 18.07 -21.72 24.79
C LEU A 9 16.99 -21.75 25.87
N LYS A 10 16.70 -22.92 26.45
CA LYS A 10 15.75 -23.06 27.54
C LYS A 10 16.21 -22.32 28.79
N LEU A 11 17.46 -22.51 29.18
CA LEU A 11 18.07 -21.79 30.30
C LEU A 11 18.04 -20.28 30.13
N ILE A 12 18.36 -19.78 28.94
CA ILE A 12 18.31 -18.36 28.61
C ILE A 12 16.88 -17.83 28.81
N LYS A 13 15.88 -18.51 28.25
CA LYS A 13 14.46 -18.12 28.37
C LYS A 13 13.98 -18.12 29.84
N GLU A 14 14.46 -19.04 30.65
CA GLU A 14 14.09 -19.13 32.07
C GLU A 14 14.77 -18.05 32.94
N LYS A 15 16.01 -17.69 32.60
CA LYS A 15 16.81 -16.76 33.42
C LYS A 15 16.68 -15.29 32.97
N VAL A 16 16.44 -15.04 31.68
CA VAL A 16 16.30 -13.68 31.19
C VAL A 16 14.89 -13.16 31.47
N LYS A 17 14.80 -12.11 32.25
CA LYS A 17 13.55 -11.38 32.49
C LYS A 17 13.41 -10.27 31.45
N LYS A 18 12.18 -10.00 31.01
CA LYS A 18 11.89 -8.82 30.20
C LYS A 18 12.27 -7.57 30.99
N GLY A 19 12.98 -6.66 30.35
CA GLY A 19 13.23 -5.33 30.87
C GLY A 19 11.94 -4.49 30.93
N GLY A 20 12.03 -3.31 31.50
CA GLY A 20 10.96 -2.32 31.42
C GLY A 20 10.85 -1.73 30.01
N PHE A 21 9.94 -0.78 29.84
CA PHE A 21 9.80 0.00 28.63
C PHE A 21 9.91 1.49 28.95
N GLU A 22 10.28 2.27 27.96
CA GLU A 22 10.34 3.72 28.02
C GLU A 22 9.78 4.32 26.74
N ILE A 23 9.36 5.57 26.81
CA ILE A 23 8.92 6.33 25.65
C ILE A 23 10.10 7.18 25.18
N VAL A 24 10.47 7.00 23.93
CA VAL A 24 11.59 7.73 23.31
C VAL A 24 11.10 8.43 22.03
N SER A 25 11.86 9.40 21.55
CA SER A 25 11.60 10.03 20.26
C SER A 25 11.81 9.03 19.11
N LEU A 26 11.24 9.31 17.94
CA LEU A 26 11.41 8.45 16.76
C LEU A 26 12.89 8.30 16.37
N GLU A 27 13.65 9.39 16.48
CA GLU A 27 15.08 9.42 16.18
C GLU A 27 15.90 8.53 17.11
N GLU A 28 15.53 8.49 18.38
CA GLU A 28 16.19 7.66 19.40
C GLU A 28 15.71 6.19 19.38
N SER A 29 14.66 5.91 18.62
CA SER A 29 14.09 4.55 18.53
C SER A 29 14.87 3.59 17.62
N LEU A 30 15.84 4.10 16.86
CA LEU A 30 16.65 3.29 15.95
C LEU A 30 17.35 2.15 16.71
N ASN A 31 17.25 0.94 16.20
CA ASN A 31 17.78 -0.29 16.81
C ASN A 31 17.15 -0.66 18.17
N ARG A 32 16.03 -0.06 18.53
CA ARG A 32 15.25 -0.41 19.72
C ARG A 32 14.16 -1.44 19.39
N ILE A 33 13.75 -2.20 20.39
CA ILE A 33 12.68 -3.20 20.25
C ILE A 33 11.36 -2.55 20.67
N CYS A 34 10.36 -2.65 19.80
CA CYS A 34 9.03 -2.13 20.11
C CYS A 34 8.41 -2.91 21.30
N ALA A 35 7.97 -2.18 22.31
CA ALA A 35 7.42 -2.75 23.53
C ALA A 35 5.94 -3.18 23.42
N GLN A 36 5.25 -2.74 22.35
CA GLN A 36 3.85 -3.06 22.10
C GLN A 36 3.56 -3.26 20.62
N ASP A 37 2.47 -3.94 20.32
CA ASP A 37 2.00 -4.12 18.95
C ASP A 37 1.59 -2.77 18.34
N LEU A 38 2.07 -2.52 17.12
CA LEU A 38 1.65 -1.37 16.34
C LEU A 38 0.50 -1.77 15.43
N LYS A 39 -0.62 -1.07 15.55
CA LYS A 39 -1.80 -1.26 14.71
C LYS A 39 -1.96 -0.10 13.75
N ALA A 40 -2.11 -0.41 12.47
CA ALA A 40 -2.43 0.61 11.48
C ALA A 40 -3.79 1.25 11.77
N LYS A 41 -3.87 2.57 11.74
CA LYS A 41 -5.11 3.33 11.96
C LYS A 41 -6.01 3.35 10.72
N PHE A 42 -5.47 3.07 9.55
CA PHE A 42 -6.15 3.06 8.27
C PHE A 42 -5.44 2.11 7.28
N ASN A 43 -6.14 1.73 6.24
CA ASN A 43 -5.59 0.88 5.18
C ASN A 43 -4.55 1.64 4.34
N LEU A 44 -3.54 0.92 3.85
CA LEU A 44 -2.60 1.40 2.84
C LEU A 44 -2.69 0.48 1.60
N PRO A 45 -2.90 1.04 0.43
CA PRO A 45 -3.17 2.46 0.14
C PRO A 45 -4.53 2.92 0.69
N ARG A 46 -4.70 4.24 0.90
CA ARG A 46 -5.95 4.83 1.42
C ARG A 46 -7.11 4.83 0.40
N PHE A 47 -6.79 4.55 -0.85
CA PHE A 47 -7.72 4.52 -1.98
C PHE A 47 -7.25 3.49 -3.00
N ASN A 48 -8.12 3.09 -3.91
CA ASN A 48 -7.73 2.26 -5.04
C ASN A 48 -6.81 3.06 -5.95
N ASN A 49 -5.61 2.57 -6.18
CA ASN A 49 -4.62 3.21 -7.04
C ASN A 49 -4.26 2.31 -8.22
N SER A 50 -3.75 2.93 -9.29
CA SER A 50 -3.25 2.18 -10.42
C SER A 50 -1.90 1.55 -10.10
N ALA A 51 -1.77 0.27 -10.40
CA ALA A 51 -0.49 -0.45 -10.27
C ALA A 51 0.45 -0.20 -11.46
N MET A 52 -0.03 0.37 -12.56
CA MET A 52 0.71 0.57 -13.80
C MET A 52 0.22 1.83 -14.53
N ASP A 53 1.03 2.30 -15.48
CA ASP A 53 0.62 3.32 -16.42
C ASP A 53 -0.38 2.74 -17.43
N GLY A 54 -1.43 3.49 -17.74
CA GLY A 54 -2.47 2.99 -18.65
C GLY A 54 -3.64 3.93 -18.80
N TYR A 55 -4.80 3.36 -19.08
CA TYR A 55 -6.04 4.10 -19.28
C TYR A 55 -7.16 3.51 -18.45
N ALA A 56 -7.89 4.37 -17.78
CA ALA A 56 -9.11 4.04 -17.04
C ALA A 56 -10.30 4.27 -17.95
N ILE A 57 -11.14 3.25 -18.15
CA ILE A 57 -12.33 3.28 -18.99
C ILE A 57 -13.52 2.63 -18.29
N LYS A 58 -14.73 2.86 -18.78
CA LYS A 58 -15.89 2.10 -18.35
C LYS A 58 -15.88 0.68 -18.95
N LEU A 59 -16.41 -0.29 -18.24
CA LEU A 59 -16.47 -1.69 -18.69
C LEU A 59 -17.18 -1.83 -20.05
N ASN A 60 -18.24 -1.07 -20.28
CA ASN A 60 -19.02 -1.12 -21.52
C ASN A 60 -18.29 -0.51 -22.74
N ASP A 61 -17.16 0.14 -22.51
CA ASP A 61 -16.35 0.76 -23.56
C ASP A 61 -15.12 -0.06 -23.96
N VAL A 62 -14.99 -1.26 -23.39
CA VAL A 62 -13.99 -2.24 -23.80
C VAL A 62 -14.18 -2.57 -25.28
N SER A 63 -13.12 -2.56 -26.05
CA SER A 63 -13.11 -2.78 -27.50
C SER A 63 -13.74 -1.67 -28.35
N LYS A 64 -14.09 -0.53 -27.78
CA LYS A 64 -14.55 0.65 -28.51
C LYS A 64 -13.45 1.68 -28.66
N LYS A 65 -13.60 2.56 -29.64
CA LYS A 65 -12.79 3.77 -29.70
C LYS A 65 -13.22 4.73 -28.62
N VAL A 66 -12.27 5.12 -27.76
CA VAL A 66 -12.52 6.04 -26.65
C VAL A 66 -11.67 7.29 -26.80
N LYS A 67 -12.18 8.42 -26.32
CA LYS A 67 -11.47 9.70 -26.30
C LYS A 67 -10.82 9.89 -24.94
N VAL A 68 -9.52 10.12 -24.88
CA VAL A 68 -8.82 10.51 -23.65
C VAL A 68 -9.19 11.95 -23.32
N VAL A 69 -9.81 12.15 -22.17
CA VAL A 69 -10.35 13.46 -21.74
C VAL A 69 -9.51 14.13 -20.66
N ASP A 70 -8.71 13.36 -19.91
CA ASP A 70 -7.82 13.90 -18.87
C ASP A 70 -6.69 12.93 -18.56
N THR A 71 -5.76 13.38 -17.72
CA THR A 71 -4.67 12.58 -17.17
C THR A 71 -4.65 12.73 -15.63
N ILE A 72 -4.44 11.64 -14.91
CA ILE A 72 -4.27 11.64 -13.45
C ILE A 72 -2.88 11.13 -13.12
N LEU A 73 -2.10 11.97 -12.46
CA LEU A 73 -0.76 11.66 -11.97
C LEU A 73 -0.80 11.14 -10.53
N ALA A 74 0.26 10.48 -10.10
CA ALA A 74 0.43 10.09 -8.71
C ALA A 74 0.42 11.34 -7.80
N GLY A 75 -0.34 11.26 -6.71
CA GLY A 75 -0.50 12.38 -5.76
C GLY A 75 -1.61 13.37 -6.11
N GLU A 76 -2.21 13.30 -7.30
CA GLU A 76 -3.38 14.11 -7.64
C GLU A 76 -4.67 13.49 -7.07
N ASP A 77 -5.52 14.33 -6.49
CA ASP A 77 -6.87 13.95 -6.01
C ASP A 77 -7.95 14.52 -6.94
N LYS A 78 -8.03 13.92 -8.13
CA LYS A 78 -9.08 14.24 -9.11
C LYS A 78 -10.17 13.17 -9.06
N ASP A 79 -11.41 13.57 -8.85
CA ASP A 79 -12.58 12.68 -8.96
C ASP A 79 -13.35 12.99 -10.24
N ILE A 80 -12.88 12.43 -11.34
CA ILE A 80 -13.44 12.67 -12.67
C ILE A 80 -14.52 11.63 -12.96
N THR A 81 -15.70 12.08 -13.34
CA THR A 81 -16.77 11.20 -13.80
C THR A 81 -16.67 10.96 -15.29
N LEU A 82 -16.33 9.74 -15.68
CA LEU A 82 -16.29 9.33 -17.08
C LEU A 82 -17.69 9.19 -17.67
N LYS A 83 -17.89 9.79 -18.85
CA LYS A 83 -19.03 9.51 -19.74
C LYS A 83 -18.73 8.28 -20.60
N GLU A 84 -19.71 7.83 -21.39
CA GLU A 84 -19.49 6.78 -22.37
C GLU A 84 -18.47 7.23 -23.43
N SER A 85 -17.71 6.26 -23.96
CA SER A 85 -16.64 6.48 -24.95
C SER A 85 -15.54 7.47 -24.51
N GLN A 86 -15.34 7.62 -23.19
CA GLN A 86 -14.26 8.43 -22.63
C GLN A 86 -13.26 7.55 -21.87
N ALA A 87 -12.01 7.99 -21.88
CA ALA A 87 -10.92 7.41 -21.11
C ALA A 87 -10.16 8.50 -20.35
N ILE A 88 -9.54 8.11 -19.24
CA ILE A 88 -8.57 8.93 -18.51
C ILE A 88 -7.22 8.22 -18.59
N LYS A 89 -6.18 8.92 -19.00
CA LYS A 89 -4.82 8.43 -18.85
C LYS A 89 -4.47 8.42 -17.36
N ILE A 90 -3.99 7.29 -16.87
CA ILE A 90 -3.68 7.13 -15.44
C ILE A 90 -2.26 6.60 -15.28
N MET A 91 -1.53 7.18 -14.34
CA MET A 91 -0.16 6.81 -14.07
C MET A 91 -0.08 5.93 -12.82
N THR A 92 1.01 5.18 -12.70
CA THR A 92 1.29 4.33 -11.54
C THR A 92 1.17 5.13 -10.23
N GLY A 93 0.45 4.58 -9.27
CA GLY A 93 0.20 5.23 -7.98
C GLY A 93 -0.94 6.24 -7.96
N ALA A 94 -1.48 6.61 -9.14
CA ALA A 94 -2.58 7.56 -9.23
C ALA A 94 -3.90 6.96 -8.71
N LYS A 95 -4.72 7.78 -8.06
CA LYS A 95 -6.04 7.38 -7.55
C LYS A 95 -6.98 7.05 -8.71
N ILE A 96 -7.60 5.89 -8.64
CA ILE A 96 -8.60 5.47 -9.63
C ILE A 96 -9.93 6.17 -9.33
N PRO A 97 -10.54 6.90 -10.28
CA PRO A 97 -11.83 7.53 -10.09
C PRO A 97 -12.93 6.52 -9.77
N ARG A 98 -13.87 6.89 -8.91
CA ARG A 98 -14.96 6.00 -8.48
C ARG A 98 -15.88 5.54 -9.61
N SER A 99 -15.99 6.33 -10.67
CA SER A 99 -16.77 6.01 -11.87
C SER A 99 -16.17 4.89 -12.74
N VAL A 100 -14.92 4.52 -12.49
CA VAL A 100 -14.19 3.51 -13.27
C VAL A 100 -14.36 2.15 -12.62
N LYS A 101 -14.90 1.19 -13.35
CA LYS A 101 -15.03 -0.21 -12.92
C LYS A 101 -13.99 -1.14 -13.54
N LEU A 102 -13.25 -0.69 -14.54
CA LEU A 102 -12.21 -1.45 -15.21
C LEU A 102 -11.02 -0.55 -15.55
N LEU A 103 -9.83 -1.04 -15.27
CA LEU A 103 -8.58 -0.42 -15.66
C LEU A 103 -7.98 -1.25 -16.80
N PHE A 104 -7.84 -0.65 -17.98
CA PHE A 104 -7.05 -1.24 -19.05
C PHE A 104 -5.59 -0.80 -18.88
N LEU A 105 -4.74 -1.76 -18.61
CA LEU A 105 -3.31 -1.58 -18.56
C LEU A 105 -2.78 -1.82 -19.97
N LEU A 106 -2.45 -0.75 -20.67
CA LEU A 106 -1.64 -0.88 -21.87
C LEU A 106 -0.18 -0.94 -21.46
N LYS A 107 0.41 -2.11 -21.61
CA LYS A 107 1.87 -2.22 -21.63
C LYS A 107 2.33 -1.56 -22.92
N ILE A 108 2.94 -0.36 -22.83
CA ILE A 108 3.65 0.28 -23.95
C ILE A 108 5.01 -0.40 -24.09
#